data_e9c2e9637b74406e5b563c2ddd7e8670
#
_entry.id   e9c2e9637b74406e5b563c2ddd7e8670
#
_cell.length_a   1.000
_cell.length_b   1.000
_cell.length_c   1.000
_cell.angle_alpha   90.00
_cell.angle_beta   90.00
_cell.angle_gamma   90.00
#
_symmetry.space_group_name_H-M   'P 1'
#
loop_
_entity.id
_entity.type
_entity.pdbx_description
1 polymer ?
#
loop_
_entity_poly.entity_id
_entity_poly.type
_entity_poly.pdbx_seq_one_letter_code
_entity_poly.pdbx_strand_id
1 'polypeptide(L)'
;MDENTRSALHHSQVIDLTTTGRRTGQLRRIEIFLHDKEGLLFISGTPRPDRTRDWIHNITADPHVVVHLKRSITADIPATARVVTDPAERRPLMSAAAQRWGRTDVEEMVQHSPLIVLTVPDDEQTNLP
;
A
#
# COMPACT_ATOMS: atom_id res chain seq x y z
N MET A 1 4.66 -18.52 -0.98
CA MET A 1 5.78 -17.53 -0.90
C MET A 1 6.84 -18.12 0.00
N ASP A 2 8.09 -18.05 -0.40
CA ASP A 2 9.14 -18.55 0.47
C ASP A 2 9.38 -17.58 1.65
N GLU A 3 10.08 -18.08 2.65
CA GLU A 3 10.28 -17.34 3.89
C GLU A 3 11.13 -16.09 3.70
N ASN A 4 12.10 -16.13 2.80
CA ASN A 4 12.94 -14.95 2.53
C ASN A 4 12.13 -13.84 1.87
N THR A 5 11.25 -14.19 0.95
CA THR A 5 10.36 -13.22 0.30
C THR A 5 9.37 -12.65 1.29
N ARG A 6 8.77 -13.49 2.13
CA ARG A 6 7.83 -13.03 3.15
C ARG A 6 8.50 -12.08 4.14
N SER A 7 9.68 -12.43 4.60
CA SER A 7 10.45 -11.57 5.50
C SER A 7 10.77 -10.23 4.85
N ALA A 8 11.17 -10.23 3.59
CA ALA A 8 11.46 -9.00 2.85
C ALA A 8 10.20 -8.15 2.64
N LEU A 9 9.05 -8.78 2.39
CA LEU A 9 7.79 -8.08 2.19
C LEU A 9 7.36 -7.31 3.45
N HIS A 10 7.56 -7.89 4.62
CA HIS A 10 7.09 -7.30 5.88
C HIS A 10 8.12 -6.34 6.49
N HIS A 11 8.70 -5.50 5.65
CA HIS A 11 9.53 -4.38 6.07
C HIS A 11 9.02 -3.11 5.41
N SER A 12 8.93 -2.04 6.18
CA SER A 12 8.59 -0.75 5.58
C SER A 12 9.73 -0.31 4.67
N GLN A 13 9.41 -0.03 3.41
CA GLN A 13 10.43 0.15 2.38
C GLN A 13 9.85 0.79 1.12
N VAL A 14 10.73 1.34 0.30
CA VAL A 14 10.35 1.81 -1.03
C VAL A 14 10.17 0.60 -1.95
N ILE A 15 9.06 0.57 -2.66
CA ILE A 15 8.72 -0.47 -3.63
C ILE A 15 8.29 0.19 -4.94
N ASP A 16 8.12 -0.63 -5.98
CA ASP A 16 7.30 -0.20 -7.11
C ASP A 16 5.94 -0.90 -7.01
N LEU A 17 4.91 -0.23 -7.48
CA LEU A 17 3.55 -0.77 -7.50
C LEU A 17 3.01 -0.65 -8.92
N THR A 18 2.53 -1.77 -9.47
CA THR A 18 1.86 -1.77 -10.77
C THR A 18 0.36 -1.80 -10.56
N THR A 19 -0.33 -0.85 -11.17
CA THR A 19 -1.80 -0.79 -11.21
C THR A 19 -2.24 -0.86 -12.66
N THR A 20 -3.54 -1.16 -12.89
CA THR A 20 -4.11 -1.18 -14.22
C THR A 20 -4.80 0.15 -14.51
N GLY A 21 -4.43 0.81 -15.59
CA GLY A 21 -5.03 2.08 -15.98
C GLY A 21 -6.51 1.93 -16.26
N ARG A 22 -7.33 2.74 -15.59
CA ARG A 22 -8.79 2.63 -15.65
C ARG A 22 -9.39 2.96 -17.01
N ARG A 23 -8.67 3.71 -17.83
CA ARG A 23 -9.18 4.17 -19.13
C ARG A 23 -8.73 3.29 -20.28
N THR A 24 -7.47 2.83 -20.24
CA THR A 24 -6.88 2.11 -21.36
C THR A 24 -6.59 0.66 -21.07
N GLY A 25 -6.64 0.24 -19.81
CA GLY A 25 -6.22 -1.09 -19.39
C GLY A 25 -4.70 -1.27 -19.39
N GLN A 26 -3.95 -0.23 -19.71
CA GLN A 26 -2.49 -0.31 -19.70
C GLN A 26 -1.96 -0.34 -18.27
N LEU A 27 -0.91 -1.12 -18.08
CA LEU A 27 -0.25 -1.19 -16.77
C LEU A 27 0.51 0.10 -16.49
N ARG A 28 0.42 0.55 -15.24
CA ARG A 28 1.11 1.74 -14.75
C ARG A 28 1.96 1.36 -13.57
N ARG A 29 3.23 1.71 -13.61
CA ARG A 29 4.17 1.38 -12.54
C ARG A 29 4.65 2.67 -11.87
N ILE A 30 4.55 2.74 -10.54
CA ILE A 30 4.97 3.91 -9.76
C ILE A 30 5.88 3.45 -8.63
N GLU A 31 6.76 4.35 -8.19
CA GLU A 31 7.54 4.13 -6.99
C GLU A 31 6.79 4.72 -5.80
N ILE A 32 6.69 3.96 -4.72
CA ILE A 32 5.92 4.38 -3.57
C ILE A 32 6.45 3.69 -2.31
N PHE A 33 6.09 4.20 -1.14
CA PHE A 33 6.54 3.63 0.13
C PHE A 33 5.50 2.66 0.67
N LEU A 34 5.96 1.45 1.00
CA LEU A 34 5.15 0.42 1.64
C LEU A 34 5.40 0.45 3.14
N HIS A 35 4.31 0.48 3.91
CA HIS A 35 4.38 0.41 5.36
C HIS A 35 3.97 -0.98 5.82
N ASP A 36 4.67 -1.49 6.83
CA ASP A 36 4.25 -2.68 7.55
C ASP A 36 3.99 -2.29 9.00
N LYS A 37 2.76 -2.54 9.47
CA LYS A 37 2.38 -2.30 10.85
C LYS A 37 1.87 -3.61 11.42
N GLU A 38 2.73 -4.29 12.15
CA GLU A 38 2.37 -5.56 12.80
C GLU A 38 1.75 -6.57 11.85
N GLY A 39 2.32 -6.68 10.66
CA GLY A 39 1.86 -7.59 9.63
C GLY A 39 0.83 -7.00 8.66
N LEU A 40 0.25 -5.85 8.96
CA LEU A 40 -0.66 -5.18 8.05
C LEU A 40 0.14 -4.32 7.08
N LEU A 41 -0.03 -4.59 5.79
CA LEU A 41 0.66 -3.86 4.73
C LEU A 41 -0.25 -2.76 4.20
N PHE A 42 0.28 -1.54 4.14
CA PHE A 42 -0.49 -0.44 3.59
C PHE A 42 0.41 0.57 2.88
N ILE A 43 -0.19 1.34 2.00
CA ILE A 43 0.48 2.41 1.26
C ILE A 43 -0.25 3.71 1.55
N SER A 44 0.52 4.76 1.80
CA SER A 44 0.00 6.09 2.03
C SER A 44 0.91 7.11 1.35
N GLY A 45 0.55 8.37 1.43
CA GLY A 45 1.33 9.48 0.88
C GLY A 45 1.02 10.76 1.62
N THR A 46 1.61 11.86 1.17
CA THR A 46 1.35 13.17 1.75
C THR A 46 -0.08 13.61 1.46
N PRO A 47 -0.71 14.37 2.36
CA PRO A 47 -2.07 14.82 2.13
C PRO A 47 -2.17 15.76 0.93
N ARG A 48 -3.21 15.57 0.11
CA ARG A 48 -3.48 16.40 -1.07
C ARG A 48 -4.96 16.73 -1.11
N PRO A 49 -5.38 17.83 -0.48
CA PRO A 49 -6.79 18.18 -0.41
C PRO A 49 -7.39 18.58 -1.76
N ASP A 50 -6.55 18.97 -2.72
CA ASP A 50 -7.02 19.48 -4.00
C ASP A 50 -7.34 18.42 -5.03
N ARG A 51 -6.85 17.19 -4.86
CA ARG A 51 -7.16 16.13 -5.82
C ARG A 51 -6.76 14.75 -5.29
N THR A 52 -7.40 13.72 -5.87
CA THR A 52 -7.05 12.32 -5.63
C THR A 52 -6.02 11.87 -6.65
N ARG A 53 -5.06 11.09 -6.22
CA ARG A 53 -4.01 10.58 -7.10
C ARG A 53 -4.56 9.57 -8.10
N ASP A 54 -4.00 9.56 -9.31
CA ASP A 54 -4.45 8.68 -10.39
C ASP A 54 -4.41 7.20 -10.00
N TRP A 55 -3.38 6.77 -9.26
CA TRP A 55 -3.28 5.37 -8.88
C TRP A 55 -4.39 4.94 -7.93
N ILE A 56 -4.95 5.85 -7.12
CA ILE A 56 -6.13 5.56 -6.31
C ILE A 56 -7.35 5.32 -7.20
N HIS A 57 -7.53 6.15 -8.24
CA HIS A 57 -8.63 5.95 -9.19
C HIS A 57 -8.48 4.61 -9.93
N ASN A 58 -7.26 4.27 -10.33
CA ASN A 58 -7.00 3.00 -11.00
C ASN A 58 -7.33 1.82 -10.10
N ILE A 59 -6.95 1.86 -8.84
CA ILE A 59 -7.22 0.79 -7.87
C ILE A 59 -8.71 0.67 -7.57
N THR A 60 -9.43 1.80 -7.53
CA THR A 60 -10.88 1.77 -7.34
C THR A 60 -11.56 1.05 -8.51
N ALA A 61 -11.06 1.25 -9.72
CA ALA A 61 -11.61 0.58 -10.90
C ALA A 61 -11.17 -0.88 -10.99
N ASP A 62 -9.92 -1.20 -10.63
CA ASP A 62 -9.39 -2.55 -10.64
C ASP A 62 -8.46 -2.73 -9.44
N PRO A 63 -8.87 -3.51 -8.44
CA PRO A 63 -8.10 -3.64 -7.20
C PRO A 63 -6.87 -4.56 -7.32
N HIS A 64 -6.70 -5.24 -8.44
CA HIS A 64 -5.56 -6.11 -8.62
C HIS A 64 -4.29 -5.30 -8.89
N VAL A 65 -3.26 -5.55 -8.10
CA VAL A 65 -1.98 -4.84 -8.20
C VAL A 65 -0.84 -5.83 -8.11
N VAL A 66 0.37 -5.36 -8.45
CA VAL A 66 1.59 -6.14 -8.24
C VAL A 66 2.55 -5.29 -7.43
N VAL A 67 3.02 -5.86 -6.33
CA VAL A 67 4.04 -5.26 -5.49
C VAL A 67 5.40 -5.74 -5.98
N HIS A 68 6.29 -4.81 -6.29
CA HIS A 68 7.64 -5.15 -6.75
C HIS A 68 8.64 -4.80 -5.66
N LEU A 69 9.15 -5.82 -4.98
CA LEU A 69 10.23 -5.63 -4.04
C LEU A 69 11.52 -5.37 -4.81
N LYS A 70 12.31 -4.41 -4.35
CA LYS A 70 13.54 -4.02 -5.06
C LYS A 70 14.67 -3.62 -4.12
N ARG A 71 14.57 -3.93 -2.83
CA ARG A 71 15.62 -3.60 -1.86
C ARG A 71 16.50 -4.82 -1.57
N SER A 72 16.17 -5.57 -0.51
CA SER A 72 16.99 -6.71 -0.10
C SER A 72 16.90 -7.87 -1.08
N ILE A 73 15.73 -8.05 -1.68
CA ILE A 73 15.53 -9.05 -2.75
C ILE A 73 14.66 -8.43 -3.84
N THR A 74 14.66 -9.06 -5.00
CA THR A 74 13.78 -8.67 -6.12
C THR A 74 12.68 -9.72 -6.25
N ALA A 75 11.43 -9.29 -6.19
CA ALA A 75 10.29 -10.18 -6.31
C ALA A 75 9.06 -9.40 -6.77
N ASP A 76 8.23 -10.04 -7.60
CA ASP A 76 6.96 -9.49 -8.08
C ASP A 76 5.85 -10.27 -7.39
N ILE A 77 5.03 -9.59 -6.59
CA ILE A 77 4.06 -10.22 -5.70
C ILE A 77 2.66 -9.71 -6.03
N PRO A 78 1.79 -10.57 -6.58
CA PRO A 78 0.40 -10.18 -6.81
C PRO A 78 -0.32 -9.90 -5.49
N ALA A 79 -1.16 -8.88 -5.50
CA ALA A 79 -1.91 -8.46 -4.32
C ALA A 79 -3.24 -7.84 -4.76
N THR A 80 -4.14 -7.66 -3.81
CA THR A 80 -5.32 -6.83 -4.00
C THR A 80 -5.24 -5.64 -3.08
N ALA A 81 -5.76 -4.51 -3.54
CA ALA A 81 -5.70 -3.25 -2.82
C ALA A 81 -7.11 -2.77 -2.51
N ARG A 82 -7.32 -2.30 -1.27
CA ARG A 82 -8.59 -1.73 -0.85
C ARG A 82 -8.35 -0.29 -0.43
N VAL A 83 -9.06 0.64 -1.04
CA VAL A 83 -9.01 2.04 -0.64
C VAL A 83 -9.74 2.18 0.69
N VAL A 84 -9.08 2.78 1.66
CA VAL A 84 -9.63 2.95 3.01
C VAL A 84 -10.22 4.34 3.14
N THR A 85 -11.51 4.41 3.42
CA THR A 85 -12.24 5.67 3.52
C THR A 85 -12.75 5.98 4.92
N ASP A 86 -12.95 4.96 5.77
CA ASP A 86 -13.48 5.14 7.12
C ASP A 86 -12.43 5.82 8.02
N PRO A 87 -12.74 7.01 8.58
CA PRO A 87 -11.78 7.71 9.44
C PRO A 87 -11.30 6.90 10.64
N ALA A 88 -12.16 6.06 11.20
CA ALA A 88 -11.78 5.22 12.34
C ALA A 88 -10.74 4.17 11.97
N GLU A 89 -10.82 3.65 10.74
CA GLU A 89 -9.81 2.72 10.21
C GLU A 89 -8.56 3.48 9.77
N ARG A 90 -8.72 4.67 9.21
CA ARG A 90 -7.60 5.46 8.68
C ARG A 90 -6.69 5.97 9.78
N ARG A 91 -7.24 6.40 10.90
CA ARG A 91 -6.51 7.11 11.94
C ARG A 91 -5.29 6.34 12.49
N PRO A 92 -5.40 5.07 12.91
CA PRO A 92 -4.23 4.35 13.42
C PRO A 92 -3.15 4.16 12.35
N LEU A 93 -3.54 3.97 11.08
CA LEU A 93 -2.58 3.80 9.99
C LEU A 93 -1.89 5.13 9.66
N MET A 94 -2.65 6.22 9.62
CA MET A 94 -2.07 7.55 9.40
C MET A 94 -1.13 7.94 10.54
N SER A 95 -1.48 7.59 11.78
CA SER A 95 -0.61 7.85 12.93
C SER A 95 0.71 7.10 12.80
N ALA A 96 0.67 5.85 12.35
CA ALA A 96 1.87 5.06 12.14
C ALA A 96 2.74 5.65 11.03
N ALA A 97 2.14 6.06 9.92
CA ALA A 97 2.86 6.68 8.82
C ALA A 97 3.47 8.03 9.23
N ALA A 98 2.70 8.84 9.94
CA ALA A 98 3.17 10.14 10.42
C ALA A 98 4.37 9.99 11.36
N GLN A 99 4.31 9.02 12.27
CA GLN A 99 5.40 8.76 13.19
C GLN A 99 6.68 8.35 12.45
N ARG A 100 6.55 7.51 11.44
CA ARG A 100 7.68 7.06 10.63
C ARG A 100 8.31 8.22 9.87
N TRP A 101 7.50 9.14 9.35
CA TRP A 101 7.97 10.25 8.53
C TRP A 101 8.26 11.52 9.34
N GLY A 102 8.07 11.49 10.66
CA GLY A 102 8.29 12.67 11.50
C GLY A 102 7.27 13.77 11.25
N ARG A 103 6.05 13.42 10.85
CA ARG A 103 4.99 14.39 10.61
C ARG A 103 4.12 14.55 11.85
N THR A 104 3.58 15.76 12.01
CA THR A 104 2.70 16.07 13.14
C THR A 104 1.26 16.39 12.69
N ASP A 105 1.00 16.38 11.39
CA ASP A 105 -0.29 16.78 10.83
C ASP A 105 -1.21 15.56 10.59
N VAL A 106 -1.36 14.70 11.60
CA VAL A 106 -2.13 13.45 11.47
C VAL A 106 -3.58 13.72 11.03
N GLU A 107 -4.22 14.77 11.56
CA GLU A 107 -5.60 15.08 11.16
C GLU A 107 -5.71 15.40 9.67
N GLU A 108 -4.77 16.15 9.15
CA GLU A 108 -4.71 16.45 7.73
C GLU A 108 -4.52 15.16 6.92
N MET A 109 -3.66 14.28 7.40
CA MET A 109 -3.43 13.00 6.74
C MET A 109 -4.67 12.10 6.77
N VAL A 110 -5.39 12.07 7.88
CA VAL A 110 -6.64 11.28 7.97
C VAL A 110 -7.64 11.78 6.95
N GLN A 111 -7.71 13.07 6.71
CA GLN A 111 -8.69 13.64 5.78
C GLN A 111 -8.24 13.55 4.32
N HIS A 112 -6.96 13.73 4.04
CA HIS A 112 -6.52 13.99 2.66
C HIS A 112 -5.40 13.12 2.13
N SER A 113 -4.74 12.29 2.95
CA SER A 113 -3.73 11.38 2.44
C SER A 113 -4.37 10.19 1.73
N PRO A 114 -3.75 9.69 0.66
CA PRO A 114 -4.20 8.43 0.08
C PRO A 114 -3.91 7.29 1.07
N LEU A 115 -4.76 6.28 1.08
CA LEU A 115 -4.52 5.11 1.90
C LEU A 115 -5.13 3.88 1.27
N ILE A 116 -4.31 2.88 1.02
CA ILE A 116 -4.77 1.57 0.62
C ILE A 116 -4.18 0.52 1.55
N VAL A 117 -4.96 -0.53 1.80
CA VAL A 117 -4.51 -1.72 2.52
C VAL A 117 -4.33 -2.82 1.49
N LEU A 118 -3.21 -3.52 1.58
CA LEU A 118 -2.88 -4.60 0.65
C LEU A 118 -3.17 -5.95 1.30
N THR A 119 -3.80 -6.83 0.52
CA THR A 119 -3.94 -8.25 0.85
C THR A 119 -3.09 -9.03 -0.14
N VAL A 120 -2.16 -9.81 0.38
CA VAL A 120 -1.28 -10.63 -0.42
C VAL A 120 -1.70 -12.09 -0.21
N PRO A 121 -2.46 -12.69 -1.14
CA PRO A 121 -2.99 -14.06 -0.93
C PRO A 121 -1.88 -15.09 -0.69
N ASP A 122 -0.75 -14.95 -1.39
CA ASP A 122 0.36 -15.87 -1.25
C ASP A 122 1.10 -15.73 0.08
N ASP A 123 0.87 -14.66 0.81
CA ASP A 123 1.42 -14.43 2.14
C ASP A 123 0.57 -15.09 3.23
N GLU A 124 -0.69 -15.42 2.92
CA GLU A 124 -1.53 -16.06 3.89
C GLU A 124 -0.94 -17.37 4.26
N GLN A 125 -0.50 -17.42 5.51
CA GLN A 125 -0.21 -18.68 6.09
C GLN A 125 -1.50 -19.37 6.27
N THR A 126 -1.74 -20.23 5.41
CA THR A 126 -2.66 -21.24 5.73
C THR A 126 -2.14 -21.90 6.92
N ASN A 127 -2.32 -21.39 7.98
CA ASN A 127 -2.09 -22.11 9.14
C ASN A 127 -3.03 -23.18 9.24
N LEU A 128 -2.64 -24.10 8.51
CA LEU A 128 -3.31 -25.27 8.66
C LEU A 128 -3.15 -25.75 10.00
N PRO A 129 -4.20 -26.09 10.61
CA PRO A 129 -4.09 -26.79 11.86
C PRO A 129 -3.26 -28.02 11.67
#